data_49c498876990ee3e13a8b66a8b14ec99
#
_entry.id   49c498876990ee3e13a8b66a8b14ec99
#
_cell.length_a   1.000
_cell.length_b   1.000
_cell.length_c   1.000
_cell.angle_alpha   90.00
_cell.angle_beta   90.00
_cell.angle_gamma   90.00
#
_symmetry.space_group_name_H-M   'P 1'
#
loop_
_entity.id
_entity.type
_entity.pdbx_description
1 polymer ?
#
loop_
_entity_poly.entity_id
_entity_poly.type
_entity_poly.pdbx_seq_one_letter_code
_entity_poly.pdbx_strand_id
1 'polypeptide(L)'
;MSAFREYTVFRHLDGEKVPLRESAAFGAGLGAALWDRDEAANAHYDDPNHHTLSLYVSGGESFARLQGKARRPSLGAGSLCLMPRGASSRWVVRGPVRMFHLYFSRQAFERVYAEAWSGRPAASPREITHFRDPVVEGLIRSVILPLDWNEPAERIAAGHAGQTLMAYIASRMTERGSAPNRTRGGLTASGLRRVFEFVAEHFDQALSLEDLAACADVSPYHFARAFKSSTGESPHQYVSRQRIEKAKAALRGGEPLSQVALSCGFGSQSHFSQRFRQLTGVTPSQFRGL
;
A
#
# COMPACT_ATOMS: atom_id res chain seq x y z
N MET A 1 -3.26 -13.70 15.14
CA MET A 1 -3.07 -12.29 15.56
C MET A 1 -2.37 -11.55 14.44
N SER A 2 -2.86 -10.70 14.03
CA SER A 2 -3.47 -9.79 13.08
C SER A 2 -2.46 -9.23 12.05
N ALA A 3 -2.51 -9.73 10.81
CA ALA A 3 -1.86 -9.15 9.63
C ALA A 3 -2.35 -7.71 9.31
N PHE A 4 -3.34 -7.19 10.06
CA PHE A 4 -3.94 -5.87 9.89
C PHE A 4 -3.23 -4.73 10.62
N ARG A 5 -2.34 -5.06 11.58
CA ARG A 5 -1.63 -4.02 12.34
C ARG A 5 -0.67 -3.19 11.49
N GLU A 6 -0.43 -3.58 10.25
CA GLU A 6 0.32 -2.76 9.32
C GLU A 6 -0.51 -1.61 8.71
N TYR A 7 -1.86 -1.73 8.66
CA TYR A 7 -2.75 -0.72 8.09
C TYR A 7 -3.09 0.37 9.10
N THR A 8 -2.64 1.60 8.82
CA THR A 8 -2.77 2.74 9.78
C THR A 8 -4.21 3.07 10.12
N VAL A 9 -5.16 3.00 9.14
CA VAL A 9 -6.59 3.26 9.42
C VAL A 9 -7.18 2.19 10.33
N PHE A 10 -6.84 0.91 10.13
CA PHE A 10 -7.28 -0.17 11.00
C PHE A 10 -6.77 0.05 12.43
N ARG A 11 -5.46 0.33 12.60
CA ARG A 11 -4.87 0.59 13.92
C ARG A 11 -5.49 1.78 14.63
N HIS A 12 -5.85 2.83 13.88
CA HIS A 12 -6.49 4.01 14.44
C HIS A 12 -7.86 3.64 15.01
N LEU A 13 -8.70 2.94 14.25
CA LEU A 13 -10.03 2.50 14.72
C LEU A 13 -9.94 1.54 15.91
N ASP A 14 -9.00 0.59 15.86
CA ASP A 14 -8.73 -0.36 16.96
C ASP A 14 -8.24 0.38 18.22
N GLY A 15 -7.36 1.36 18.05
CA GLY A 15 -6.83 2.21 19.13
C GLY A 15 -7.90 3.11 19.76
N GLU A 16 -8.84 3.62 18.98
CA GLU A 16 -10.03 4.36 19.46
C GLU A 16 -11.11 3.44 20.04
N LYS A 17 -10.85 2.12 20.08
CA LYS A 17 -11.79 1.10 20.58
C LYS A 17 -13.13 1.10 19.85
N VAL A 18 -13.12 1.44 18.56
CA VAL A 18 -14.31 1.29 17.72
C VAL A 18 -14.68 -0.20 17.67
N PRO A 19 -15.94 -0.59 17.96
CA PRO A 19 -16.34 -1.98 17.97
C PRO A 19 -16.07 -2.68 16.62
N LEU A 20 -15.14 -3.64 16.65
CA LEU A 20 -14.82 -4.51 15.54
C LEU A 20 -15.72 -5.75 15.58
N ARG A 21 -16.53 -5.95 14.55
CA ARG A 21 -17.37 -7.15 14.43
C ARG A 21 -16.59 -8.33 13.86
N GLU A 22 -15.88 -8.06 12.77
CA GLU A 22 -15.17 -9.09 12.05
C GLU A 22 -13.99 -8.50 11.29
N SER A 23 -12.93 -9.27 11.13
CA SER A 23 -11.80 -8.90 10.26
C SER A 23 -11.06 -10.13 9.78
N ALA A 24 -10.64 -10.13 8.51
CA ALA A 24 -9.82 -11.18 7.94
C ALA A 24 -8.79 -10.64 6.93
N ALA A 25 -7.57 -11.18 7.02
CA ALA A 25 -6.57 -11.02 5.97
C ALA A 25 -6.87 -12.03 4.86
N PHE A 26 -6.97 -11.53 3.64
CA PHE A 26 -7.23 -12.34 2.44
C PHE A 26 -5.94 -12.70 1.69
N GLY A 27 -4.78 -12.32 2.25
CA GLY A 27 -3.48 -12.54 1.62
C GLY A 27 -3.11 -11.47 0.60
N ALA A 28 -1.88 -11.56 0.08
CA ALA A 28 -1.36 -10.69 -0.99
C ALA A 28 -1.52 -9.18 -0.77
N GLY A 29 -1.57 -8.71 0.48
CA GLY A 29 -1.74 -7.30 0.82
C GLY A 29 -3.19 -6.81 0.72
N LEU A 30 -4.15 -7.72 0.90
CA LEU A 30 -5.59 -7.47 0.91
C LEU A 30 -6.21 -7.96 2.21
N GLY A 31 -7.20 -7.23 2.73
CA GLY A 31 -7.99 -7.65 3.86
C GLY A 31 -9.21 -6.77 4.09
N ALA A 32 -10.13 -7.24 4.93
CA ALA A 32 -11.34 -6.51 5.24
C ALA A 32 -11.66 -6.48 6.74
N ALA A 33 -12.43 -5.47 7.14
CA ALA A 33 -12.99 -5.37 8.48
C ALA A 33 -14.40 -4.78 8.45
N LEU A 34 -15.21 -5.22 9.40
CA LEU A 34 -16.57 -4.73 9.64
C LEU A 34 -16.61 -4.05 11.00
N TRP A 35 -16.91 -2.75 11.01
CA TRP A 35 -16.92 -1.88 12.18
C TRP A 35 -18.31 -1.37 12.48
N ASP A 36 -18.66 -1.27 13.76
CA ASP A 36 -19.84 -0.55 14.23
C ASP A 36 -19.37 0.73 14.96
N ARG A 37 -19.96 1.87 14.62
CA ARG A 37 -19.79 3.14 15.35
C ARG A 37 -21.14 3.68 15.76
N ASP A 38 -21.20 4.24 16.96
CA ASP A 38 -22.38 4.94 17.48
C ASP A 38 -21.95 6.01 18.50
N GLU A 39 -20.97 6.82 18.11
CA GLU A 39 -20.48 7.91 18.92
C GLU A 39 -20.51 9.25 18.17
N ALA A 40 -20.38 10.33 18.93
CA ALA A 40 -20.16 11.65 18.37
C ALA A 40 -18.66 11.98 18.45
N ALA A 41 -17.93 11.86 17.35
CA ALA A 41 -16.50 12.06 17.29
C ALA A 41 -16.06 12.85 16.06
N ASN A 42 -14.85 13.39 16.12
CA ASN A 42 -14.13 13.89 14.95
C ASN A 42 -12.97 12.93 14.68
N ALA A 43 -13.07 12.14 13.63
CA ALA A 43 -12.02 11.23 13.22
C ALA A 43 -11.04 11.93 12.27
N HIS A 44 -9.75 11.63 12.42
CA HIS A 44 -8.68 12.19 11.63
C HIS A 44 -7.70 11.08 11.22
N TYR A 45 -7.47 10.94 9.93
CA TYR A 45 -6.52 9.98 9.38
C TYR A 45 -5.42 10.74 8.66
N ASP A 46 -4.18 10.57 9.12
CA ASP A 46 -3.00 11.22 8.54
C ASP A 46 -2.17 10.23 7.75
N ASP A 47 -1.87 10.59 6.51
CA ASP A 47 -0.97 9.88 5.59
C ASP A 47 -1.14 8.34 5.66
N PRO A 48 -2.34 7.78 5.36
CA PRO A 48 -2.55 6.35 5.41
C PRO A 48 -1.56 5.60 4.50
N ASN A 49 -0.94 4.53 5.01
CA ASN A 49 0.06 3.75 4.28
C ASN A 49 -0.53 2.75 3.27
N HIS A 50 -1.84 2.73 3.08
CA HIS A 50 -2.61 1.80 2.25
C HIS A 50 -3.81 2.51 1.63
N HIS A 51 -4.48 1.84 0.68
CA HIS A 51 -5.76 2.27 0.14
C HIS A 51 -6.90 1.67 0.95
N THR A 52 -8.01 2.41 1.06
CA THR A 52 -9.23 1.95 1.72
C THR A 52 -10.44 2.19 0.83
N LEU A 53 -11.21 1.14 0.56
CA LEU A 53 -12.57 1.24 0.04
C LEU A 53 -13.52 1.01 1.21
N SER A 54 -14.40 1.97 1.48
CA SER A 54 -15.40 1.87 2.55
C SER A 54 -16.79 1.80 1.96
N LEU A 55 -17.66 0.99 2.57
CA LEU A 55 -19.10 0.97 2.32
C LEU A 55 -19.82 1.19 3.66
N TYR A 56 -20.75 2.14 3.72
CA TYR A 56 -21.70 2.23 4.82
C TYR A 56 -22.80 1.19 4.62
N VAL A 57 -22.70 0.10 5.36
CA VAL A 57 -23.62 -1.04 5.26
C VAL A 57 -25.00 -0.65 5.77
N SER A 58 -25.07 0.10 6.87
CA SER A 58 -26.29 0.71 7.43
C SER A 58 -25.95 1.98 8.18
N GLY A 59 -26.88 2.92 8.29
CA GLY A 59 -26.71 4.19 8.99
C GLY A 59 -25.76 5.15 8.28
N GLY A 60 -25.15 6.06 9.06
CA GLY A 60 -24.15 7.01 8.56
C GLY A 60 -24.72 8.28 7.91
N GLU A 61 -26.01 8.55 8.02
CA GLU A 61 -26.68 9.72 7.43
C GLU A 61 -26.11 11.04 7.99
N SER A 62 -25.67 11.00 9.24
CA SER A 62 -25.11 12.17 9.93
C SER A 62 -23.60 12.30 9.82
N PHE A 63 -22.95 11.43 9.04
CA PHE A 63 -21.53 11.50 8.78
C PHE A 63 -21.23 12.58 7.74
N ALA A 64 -20.08 13.23 7.89
CA ALA A 64 -19.62 14.16 6.88
C ALA A 64 -18.10 14.20 6.81
N ARG A 65 -17.57 14.37 5.61
CA ARG A 65 -16.17 14.68 5.39
C ARG A 65 -15.94 16.18 5.46
N LEU A 66 -14.85 16.60 6.12
CA LEU A 66 -14.41 17.99 6.16
C LEU A 66 -13.33 18.22 5.10
N GLN A 67 -13.53 19.19 4.22
CA GLN A 67 -12.57 19.64 3.23
C GLN A 67 -12.37 21.17 3.38
N GLY A 68 -11.33 21.58 4.11
CA GLY A 68 -11.17 22.97 4.51
C GLY A 68 -12.36 23.44 5.35
N LYS A 69 -13.09 24.47 4.86
CA LYS A 69 -14.33 24.97 5.47
C LYS A 69 -15.60 24.24 5.00
N ALA A 70 -15.50 23.44 3.93
CA ALA A 70 -16.65 22.74 3.38
C ALA A 70 -16.91 21.43 4.14
N ARG A 71 -18.21 21.15 4.35
CA ARG A 71 -18.71 19.89 4.91
C ARG A 71 -19.44 19.13 3.82
N ARG A 72 -18.93 17.94 3.47
CA ARG A 72 -19.58 17.03 2.52
C ARG A 72 -20.33 15.96 3.29
N PRO A 73 -21.68 16.03 3.32
CA PRO A 73 -22.48 15.04 4.03
C PRO A 73 -22.43 13.70 3.34
N SER A 74 -22.64 12.65 4.11
CA SER A 74 -22.82 11.29 3.62
C SER A 74 -24.18 11.13 2.92
N LEU A 75 -24.28 10.12 2.07
CA LEU A 75 -25.51 9.69 1.43
C LEU A 75 -26.24 8.59 2.25
N GLY A 76 -25.78 8.33 3.49
CA GLY A 76 -26.31 7.27 4.35
C GLY A 76 -25.90 5.86 3.88
N ALA A 77 -26.72 4.87 4.21
CA ALA A 77 -26.50 3.48 3.79
C ALA A 77 -26.30 3.37 2.27
N GLY A 78 -25.35 2.54 1.84
CA GLY A 78 -24.89 2.42 0.45
C GLY A 78 -23.86 3.50 0.03
N SER A 79 -23.50 4.42 0.93
CA SER A 79 -22.44 5.39 0.67
C SER A 79 -21.08 4.72 0.58
N LEU A 80 -20.35 5.01 -0.48
CA LEU A 80 -19.02 4.51 -0.73
C LEU A 80 -17.98 5.62 -0.58
N CYS A 81 -16.80 5.28 -0.08
CA CYS A 81 -15.63 6.15 -0.06
C CYS A 81 -14.41 5.36 -0.53
N LEU A 82 -13.68 5.92 -1.49
CA LEU A 82 -12.40 5.38 -1.95
C LEU A 82 -11.30 6.35 -1.57
N MET A 83 -10.45 5.94 -0.64
CA MET A 83 -9.37 6.74 -0.09
C MET A 83 -8.03 6.14 -0.52
N PRO A 84 -7.28 6.81 -1.39
CA PRO A 84 -5.96 6.33 -1.78
C PRO A 84 -4.96 6.46 -0.62
N ARG A 85 -3.90 5.68 -0.68
CA ARG A 85 -2.74 5.82 0.18
C ARG A 85 -2.27 7.28 0.18
N GLY A 86 -1.90 7.80 1.36
CA GLY A 86 -1.43 9.19 1.51
C GLY A 86 -2.53 10.24 1.59
N ALA A 87 -3.79 9.87 1.36
CA ALA A 87 -4.91 10.81 1.42
C ALA A 87 -5.34 11.07 2.86
N SER A 88 -4.79 12.10 3.48
CA SER A 88 -5.25 12.55 4.80
C SER A 88 -6.69 13.05 4.77
N SER A 89 -7.45 12.72 5.82
CA SER A 89 -8.88 13.05 5.84
C SER A 89 -9.39 13.35 7.25
N ARG A 90 -10.40 14.22 7.32
CA ARG A 90 -11.11 14.59 8.56
C ARG A 90 -12.60 14.33 8.39
N TRP A 91 -13.19 13.76 9.42
CA TRP A 91 -14.58 13.33 9.40
C TRP A 91 -15.31 13.79 10.65
N VAL A 92 -16.55 14.20 10.48
CA VAL A 92 -17.51 14.34 11.56
C VAL A 92 -18.32 13.06 11.59
N VAL A 93 -18.26 12.35 12.71
CA VAL A 93 -18.94 11.08 12.96
C VAL A 93 -20.05 11.37 13.95
N ARG A 94 -21.30 11.07 13.62
CA ARG A 94 -22.45 11.21 14.52
C ARG A 94 -23.49 10.14 14.23
N GLY A 95 -23.97 9.51 15.31
CA GLY A 95 -24.97 8.45 15.26
C GLY A 95 -24.46 7.12 14.69
N PRO A 96 -25.35 6.12 14.61
CA PRO A 96 -24.96 4.76 14.29
C PRO A 96 -24.55 4.59 12.82
N VAL A 97 -23.49 3.81 12.61
CA VAL A 97 -23.10 3.33 11.28
C VAL A 97 -22.43 1.99 11.39
N ARG A 98 -22.78 1.08 10.51
CA ARG A 98 -21.98 -0.11 10.21
C ARG A 98 -21.18 0.12 8.95
N MET A 99 -19.85 0.00 9.05
CA MET A 99 -18.91 0.25 7.96
C MET A 99 -18.16 -1.03 7.61
N PHE A 100 -18.20 -1.39 6.34
CA PHE A 100 -17.26 -2.34 5.75
C PHE A 100 -16.06 -1.57 5.22
N HIS A 101 -14.85 -2.01 5.55
CA HIS A 101 -13.59 -1.52 4.99
C HIS A 101 -12.87 -2.65 4.27
N LEU A 102 -12.52 -2.43 3.01
CA LEU A 102 -11.54 -3.22 2.28
C LEU A 102 -10.23 -2.45 2.27
N TYR A 103 -9.20 -3.02 2.90
CA TYR A 103 -7.86 -2.49 2.93
C TYR A 103 -7.00 -3.18 1.88
N PHE A 104 -6.25 -2.44 1.09
CA PHE A 104 -5.33 -3.02 0.14
C PHE A 104 -4.03 -2.21 0.03
N SER A 105 -2.92 -2.94 0.00
CA SER A 105 -1.61 -2.32 -0.08
C SER A 105 -1.37 -1.70 -1.46
N ARG A 106 -0.47 -0.72 -1.51
CA ARG A 106 0.01 -0.16 -2.79
C ARG A 106 0.47 -1.26 -3.75
N GLN A 107 1.28 -2.21 -3.26
CA GLN A 107 1.82 -3.29 -4.08
C GLN A 107 0.72 -4.23 -4.63
N ALA A 108 -0.30 -4.52 -3.83
CA ALA A 108 -1.45 -5.30 -4.28
C ALA A 108 -2.17 -4.61 -5.44
N PHE A 109 -2.44 -3.32 -5.30
CA PHE A 109 -3.10 -2.54 -6.34
C PHE A 109 -2.24 -2.40 -7.61
N GLU A 110 -0.95 -2.10 -7.47
CA GLU A 110 -0.02 -1.97 -8.61
C GLU A 110 0.10 -3.27 -9.42
N ARG A 111 0.09 -4.45 -8.77
CA ARG A 111 0.06 -5.75 -9.48
C ARG A 111 -1.19 -5.88 -10.35
N VAL A 112 -2.37 -5.69 -9.76
CA VAL A 112 -3.64 -5.79 -10.49
C VAL A 112 -3.71 -4.75 -11.62
N TYR A 113 -3.22 -3.55 -11.36
CA TYR A 113 -3.18 -2.50 -12.39
C TYR A 113 -2.24 -2.87 -13.55
N ALA A 114 -1.06 -3.42 -13.25
CA ALA A 114 -0.08 -3.83 -14.27
C ALA A 114 -0.59 -5.01 -15.12
N GLU A 115 -1.31 -5.96 -14.53
CA GLU A 115 -1.97 -7.05 -15.24
C GLU A 115 -3.04 -6.52 -16.22
N ALA A 116 -3.86 -5.57 -15.75
CA ALA A 116 -4.92 -4.97 -16.58
C ALA A 116 -4.40 -4.04 -17.68
N TRP A 117 -3.26 -3.37 -17.44
CA TRP A 117 -2.77 -2.26 -18.27
C TRP A 117 -1.27 -2.36 -18.55
N SER A 118 -0.83 -3.48 -19.12
CA SER A 118 0.58 -3.71 -19.51
C SER A 118 1.18 -2.53 -20.26
N GLY A 119 2.35 -2.07 -19.82
CA GLY A 119 3.07 -0.95 -20.43
C GLY A 119 2.55 0.45 -20.09
N ARG A 120 1.54 0.60 -19.24
CA ARG A 120 1.10 1.92 -18.75
C ARG A 120 1.80 2.29 -17.44
N PRO A 121 2.04 3.60 -17.21
CA PRO A 121 2.55 4.07 -15.91
C PRO A 121 1.64 3.61 -14.77
N ALA A 122 2.24 3.31 -13.62
CA ALA A 122 1.48 3.00 -12.42
C ALA A 122 0.51 4.14 -12.10
N ALA A 123 -0.75 3.78 -11.81
CA ALA A 123 -1.77 4.73 -11.41
C ALA A 123 -2.17 4.51 -9.95
N SER A 124 -2.77 5.51 -9.34
CA SER A 124 -3.38 5.41 -8.01
C SER A 124 -4.90 5.45 -8.12
N PRO A 125 -5.63 4.81 -7.21
CA PRO A 125 -7.07 5.06 -7.08
C PRO A 125 -7.34 6.56 -6.90
N ARG A 126 -8.44 7.04 -7.48
CA ARG A 126 -8.90 8.41 -7.23
C ARG A 126 -9.42 8.53 -5.80
N GLU A 127 -9.23 9.68 -5.20
CA GLU A 127 -9.90 10.04 -3.97
C GLU A 127 -11.35 10.43 -4.26
N ILE A 128 -12.30 9.58 -3.84
CA ILE A 128 -13.73 9.81 -4.04
C ILE A 128 -14.46 9.55 -2.72
N THR A 129 -15.30 10.49 -2.31
CA THR A 129 -16.06 10.34 -1.07
C THR A 129 -17.55 10.52 -1.31
N HIS A 130 -18.33 9.74 -0.57
CA HIS A 130 -19.78 9.76 -0.58
C HIS A 130 -20.36 9.62 -2.01
N PHE A 131 -19.95 8.57 -2.70
CA PHE A 131 -20.50 8.20 -4.01
C PHE A 131 -21.32 6.91 -3.91
N ARG A 132 -22.02 6.57 -4.98
CA ARG A 132 -22.72 5.30 -5.14
C ARG A 132 -22.23 4.59 -6.38
N ASP A 133 -22.05 3.28 -6.25
CA ASP A 133 -21.72 2.39 -7.36
C ASP A 133 -22.40 1.04 -7.11
N PRO A 134 -23.46 0.71 -7.87
CA PRO A 134 -24.22 -0.52 -7.65
C PRO A 134 -23.39 -1.80 -7.82
N VAL A 135 -22.35 -1.79 -8.66
CA VAL A 135 -21.47 -2.95 -8.87
C VAL A 135 -20.62 -3.19 -7.62
N VAL A 136 -19.97 -2.13 -7.12
CA VAL A 136 -19.15 -2.20 -5.90
C VAL A 136 -19.99 -2.59 -4.69
N GLU A 137 -21.15 -1.93 -4.50
CA GLU A 137 -22.07 -2.23 -3.40
C GLU A 137 -22.59 -3.66 -3.50
N GLY A 138 -23.00 -4.11 -4.69
CA GLY A 138 -23.51 -5.46 -4.94
C GLY A 138 -22.47 -6.54 -4.63
N LEU A 139 -21.22 -6.38 -5.06
CA LEU A 139 -20.14 -7.32 -4.76
C LEU A 139 -19.87 -7.41 -3.25
N ILE A 140 -19.89 -6.29 -2.54
CA ILE A 140 -19.66 -6.29 -1.09
C ILE A 140 -20.83 -6.96 -0.38
N ARG A 141 -22.07 -6.54 -0.65
CA ARG A 141 -23.26 -7.02 0.06
C ARG A 141 -23.65 -8.45 -0.25
N SER A 142 -23.54 -8.86 -1.52
CA SER A 142 -24.03 -10.15 -1.97
C SER A 142 -22.96 -11.24 -2.03
N VAL A 143 -21.67 -10.86 -2.02
CA VAL A 143 -20.59 -11.84 -2.12
C VAL A 143 -19.71 -11.84 -0.88
N ILE A 144 -19.22 -10.67 -0.41
CA ILE A 144 -18.23 -10.64 0.67
C ILE A 144 -18.88 -10.75 2.06
N LEU A 145 -19.90 -9.93 2.34
CA LEU A 145 -20.50 -9.85 3.67
C LEU A 145 -21.27 -11.11 4.12
N PRO A 146 -21.85 -11.95 3.24
CA PRO A 146 -22.52 -13.18 3.66
C PRO A 146 -21.55 -14.32 4.04
N LEU A 147 -20.26 -14.23 3.69
CA LEU A 147 -19.28 -15.27 3.93
C LEU A 147 -18.75 -15.22 5.37
N ASP A 148 -18.49 -16.39 5.95
CA ASP A 148 -17.76 -16.52 7.22
C ASP A 148 -16.26 -16.40 6.95
N TRP A 149 -15.66 -15.26 7.31
CA TRP A 149 -14.24 -15.00 7.05
C TRP A 149 -13.29 -15.81 7.93
N ASN A 150 -13.78 -16.53 8.93
CA ASN A 150 -13.01 -17.46 9.74
C ASN A 150 -12.90 -18.83 9.06
N GLU A 151 -13.87 -19.18 8.20
CA GLU A 151 -13.86 -20.42 7.43
C GLU A 151 -12.87 -20.30 6.26
N PRO A 152 -11.85 -21.20 6.15
CA PRO A 152 -10.79 -21.06 5.15
C PRO A 152 -11.25 -20.95 3.70
N ALA A 153 -12.24 -21.76 3.31
CA ALA A 153 -12.76 -21.76 1.93
C ALA A 153 -13.52 -20.48 1.60
N GLU A 154 -14.35 -20.00 2.52
CA GLU A 154 -15.12 -18.77 2.36
C GLU A 154 -14.23 -17.53 2.43
N ARG A 155 -13.19 -17.55 3.25
CA ARG A 155 -12.16 -16.50 3.27
C ARG A 155 -11.41 -16.40 1.95
N ILE A 156 -11.13 -17.54 1.27
CA ILE A 156 -10.56 -17.53 -0.08
C ILE A 156 -11.54 -16.88 -1.07
N ALA A 157 -12.82 -17.23 -1.02
CA ALA A 157 -13.85 -16.65 -1.88
C ALA A 157 -13.98 -15.13 -1.67
N ALA A 158 -14.00 -14.67 -0.40
CA ALA A 158 -14.00 -13.25 -0.06
C ALA A 158 -12.75 -12.54 -0.61
N GLY A 159 -11.59 -13.19 -0.56
CA GLY A 159 -10.34 -12.69 -1.11
C GLY A 159 -10.40 -12.49 -2.63
N HIS A 160 -10.95 -13.44 -3.38
CA HIS A 160 -11.14 -13.31 -4.83
C HIS A 160 -12.15 -12.20 -5.18
N ALA A 161 -13.23 -12.07 -4.42
CA ALA A 161 -14.16 -10.96 -4.59
C ALA A 161 -13.49 -9.60 -4.32
N GLY A 162 -12.63 -9.50 -3.31
CA GLY A 162 -11.81 -8.32 -3.04
C GLY A 162 -10.82 -8.00 -4.16
N GLN A 163 -10.21 -9.01 -4.78
CA GLN A 163 -9.37 -8.82 -5.97
C GLN A 163 -10.18 -8.31 -7.17
N THR A 164 -11.39 -8.84 -7.36
CA THR A 164 -12.33 -8.35 -8.40
C THR A 164 -12.67 -6.87 -8.17
N LEU A 165 -12.92 -6.45 -6.93
CA LEU A 165 -13.12 -5.04 -6.58
C LEU A 165 -11.89 -4.19 -6.91
N MET A 166 -10.67 -4.66 -6.59
CA MET A 166 -9.44 -3.95 -6.97
C MET A 166 -9.30 -3.82 -8.49
N ALA A 167 -9.60 -4.86 -9.27
CA ALA A 167 -9.57 -4.81 -10.73
C ALA A 167 -10.61 -3.82 -11.28
N TYR A 168 -11.80 -3.79 -10.70
CA TYR A 168 -12.84 -2.83 -11.05
C TYR A 168 -12.39 -1.39 -10.76
N ILE A 169 -11.80 -1.13 -9.58
CA ILE A 169 -11.22 0.17 -9.21
C ILE A 169 -10.12 0.55 -10.20
N ALA A 170 -9.21 -0.38 -10.51
CA ALA A 170 -8.13 -0.16 -11.47
C ALA A 170 -8.64 0.24 -12.86
N SER A 171 -9.76 -0.34 -13.29
CA SER A 171 -10.35 -0.08 -14.61
C SER A 171 -11.17 1.22 -14.69
N ARG A 172 -11.84 1.62 -13.60
CA ARG A 172 -12.87 2.67 -13.62
C ARG A 172 -12.56 3.87 -12.73
N MET A 173 -11.80 3.68 -11.66
CA MET A 173 -11.64 4.65 -10.57
C MET A 173 -10.19 5.06 -10.35
N THR A 174 -9.36 5.03 -11.39
CA THR A 174 -7.98 5.53 -11.34
C THR A 174 -7.86 6.92 -11.96
N GLU A 175 -6.86 7.66 -11.51
CA GLU A 175 -6.46 8.90 -12.16
C GLU A 175 -5.71 8.54 -13.46
N ARG A 176 -6.38 8.67 -14.59
CA ARG A 176 -5.72 8.55 -15.89
C ARG A 176 -4.88 9.80 -16.14
N GLY A 177 -3.56 9.66 -16.04
CA GLY A 177 -2.64 10.67 -16.51
C GLY A 177 -2.38 11.86 -15.59
N SER A 178 -2.91 11.91 -14.38
CA SER A 178 -2.34 12.77 -13.34
C SER A 178 -1.18 12.04 -12.70
N ALA A 179 0.00 12.62 -12.79
CA ALA A 179 1.12 12.21 -11.95
C ALA A 179 0.62 12.12 -10.50
N PRO A 180 1.04 11.10 -9.71
CA PRO A 180 0.60 10.96 -8.33
C PRO A 180 0.74 12.32 -7.67
N ASN A 181 -0.29 12.66 -6.87
CA ASN A 181 -0.35 13.91 -6.13
C ASN A 181 1.06 14.18 -5.59
N ARG A 182 1.74 15.20 -6.13
CA ARG A 182 3.10 15.55 -5.72
C ARG A 182 3.01 15.77 -4.22
N THR A 183 3.42 14.80 -3.42
CA THR A 183 3.84 15.10 -2.06
C THR A 183 4.74 16.32 -2.20
N ARG A 184 4.36 17.45 -1.59
CA ARG A 184 5.18 18.68 -1.69
C ARG A 184 6.62 18.28 -1.36
N GLY A 185 7.49 18.17 -2.40
CA GLY A 185 8.89 17.75 -2.27
C GLY A 185 9.23 16.32 -2.71
N GLY A 186 8.31 15.52 -3.31
CA GLY A 186 8.62 14.19 -3.87
C GLY A 186 9.09 14.20 -5.33
N LEU A 187 9.63 13.05 -5.80
CA LEU A 187 9.98 12.82 -7.20
C LEU A 187 8.73 12.58 -8.05
N THR A 188 8.83 12.86 -9.35
CA THR A 188 7.79 12.50 -10.31
C THR A 188 7.72 10.97 -10.48
N ALA A 189 6.56 10.42 -10.85
CA ALA A 189 6.41 8.99 -11.09
C ALA A 189 7.35 8.49 -12.20
N SER A 190 7.55 9.28 -13.26
CA SER A 190 8.51 8.96 -14.32
C SER A 190 9.96 9.00 -13.84
N GLY A 191 10.32 9.97 -12.99
CA GLY A 191 11.64 10.03 -12.37
C GLY A 191 11.91 8.83 -11.47
N LEU A 192 10.95 8.46 -10.60
CA LEU A 192 11.05 7.26 -9.77
C LEU A 192 11.20 5.99 -10.59
N ARG A 193 10.41 5.85 -11.67
CA ARG A 193 10.51 4.68 -12.55
C ARG A 193 11.91 4.57 -13.15
N ARG A 194 12.45 5.64 -13.74
CA ARG A 194 13.81 5.65 -14.29
C ARG A 194 14.86 5.28 -13.25
N VAL A 195 14.72 5.77 -12.02
CA VAL A 195 15.61 5.39 -10.91
C VAL A 195 15.49 3.91 -10.58
N PHE A 196 14.29 3.35 -10.54
CA PHE A 196 14.09 1.94 -10.23
C PHE A 196 14.61 1.03 -11.33
N GLU A 197 14.38 1.37 -12.59
CA GLU A 197 14.92 0.67 -13.76
C GLU A 197 16.45 0.71 -13.73
N PHE A 198 17.03 1.88 -13.52
CA PHE A 198 18.48 2.05 -13.45
C PHE A 198 19.12 1.24 -12.31
N VAL A 199 18.53 1.25 -11.12
CA VAL A 199 19.01 0.42 -10.00
C VAL A 199 18.86 -1.07 -10.29
N ALA A 200 17.79 -1.50 -10.94
CA ALA A 200 17.57 -2.90 -11.29
C ALA A 200 18.58 -3.42 -12.32
N GLU A 201 19.07 -2.56 -13.21
CA GLU A 201 20.06 -2.88 -14.25
C GLU A 201 21.52 -2.79 -13.75
N HIS A 202 21.78 -1.92 -12.73
CA HIS A 202 23.14 -1.60 -12.31
C HIS A 202 23.38 -1.85 -10.82
N PHE A 203 22.53 -2.67 -10.17
CA PHE A 203 22.61 -2.90 -8.70
C PHE A 203 23.97 -3.45 -8.23
N ASP A 204 24.69 -4.15 -9.09
CA ASP A 204 26.01 -4.73 -8.86
C ASP A 204 27.17 -3.74 -8.94
N GLN A 205 26.92 -2.54 -9.46
CA GLN A 205 27.93 -1.48 -9.65
C GLN A 205 27.92 -0.47 -8.51
N ALA A 206 28.95 0.35 -8.43
CA ALA A 206 29.00 1.47 -7.49
C ALA A 206 28.04 2.57 -7.98
N LEU A 207 26.86 2.66 -7.34
CA LEU A 207 25.87 3.68 -7.63
C LEU A 207 26.05 4.88 -6.72
N SER A 208 26.33 6.04 -7.28
CA SER A 208 26.41 7.31 -6.56
C SER A 208 25.04 7.97 -6.42
N LEU A 209 24.93 8.93 -5.51
CA LEU A 209 23.73 9.73 -5.37
C LEU A 209 23.48 10.60 -6.62
N GLU A 210 24.56 11.03 -7.26
CA GLU A 210 24.59 11.81 -8.50
C GLU A 210 23.97 11.02 -9.65
N ASP A 211 24.35 9.74 -9.82
CA ASP A 211 23.81 8.86 -10.86
C ASP A 211 22.29 8.72 -10.73
N LEU A 212 21.84 8.45 -9.50
CA LEU A 212 20.41 8.28 -9.22
C LEU A 212 19.63 9.58 -9.38
N ALA A 213 20.22 10.72 -9.03
CA ALA A 213 19.61 12.03 -9.19
C ALA A 213 19.49 12.44 -10.67
N ALA A 214 20.49 12.12 -11.47
CA ALA A 214 20.46 12.33 -12.92
C ALA A 214 19.31 11.56 -13.58
N CYS A 215 19.05 10.31 -13.17
CA CYS A 215 17.90 9.54 -13.66
C CYS A 215 16.55 10.22 -13.38
N ALA A 216 16.45 11.00 -12.31
CA ALA A 216 15.24 11.69 -11.92
C ALA A 216 15.14 13.14 -12.43
N ASP A 217 16.14 13.65 -13.15
CA ASP A 217 16.29 15.05 -13.60
C ASP A 217 16.22 16.07 -12.45
N VAL A 218 16.88 15.79 -11.32
CA VAL A 218 16.94 16.67 -10.15
C VAL A 218 18.34 16.75 -9.58
N SER A 219 18.63 17.79 -8.78
CA SER A 219 19.93 17.88 -8.09
C SER A 219 20.07 16.79 -7.02
N PRO A 220 21.30 16.31 -6.70
CA PRO A 220 21.53 15.27 -5.69
C PRO A 220 20.96 15.61 -4.32
N TYR A 221 21.08 16.87 -3.89
CA TYR A 221 20.52 17.35 -2.63
C TYR A 221 18.97 17.22 -2.59
N HIS A 222 18.32 17.63 -3.67
CA HIS A 222 16.86 17.52 -3.79
C HIS A 222 16.42 16.07 -3.93
N PHE A 223 17.19 15.25 -4.67
CA PHE A 223 16.90 13.84 -4.91
C PHE A 223 16.76 13.04 -3.63
N ALA A 224 17.75 13.09 -2.73
CA ALA A 224 17.75 12.28 -1.51
C ALA A 224 16.49 12.50 -0.66
N ARG A 225 16.10 13.77 -0.50
CA ARG A 225 14.89 14.16 0.25
C ARG A 225 13.62 13.76 -0.48
N ALA A 226 13.55 14.03 -1.78
CA ALA A 226 12.38 13.74 -2.60
C ALA A 226 12.18 12.24 -2.78
N PHE A 227 13.25 11.46 -2.95
CA PHE A 227 13.20 10.00 -3.01
C PHE A 227 12.65 9.42 -1.70
N LYS A 228 13.19 9.84 -0.54
CA LYS A 228 12.70 9.39 0.76
C LYS A 228 11.23 9.77 0.99
N SER A 229 10.84 10.98 0.59
CA SER A 229 9.44 11.42 0.65
C SER A 229 8.52 10.54 -0.22
N SER A 230 9.01 10.10 -1.37
CA SER A 230 8.21 9.29 -2.33
C SER A 230 8.18 7.80 -1.99
N THR A 231 9.25 7.25 -1.40
CA THR A 231 9.42 5.80 -1.19
C THR A 231 9.36 5.37 0.28
N GLY A 232 9.53 6.31 1.20
CA GLY A 232 9.62 6.05 2.64
C GLY A 232 11.02 5.64 3.13
N GLU A 233 11.97 5.37 2.22
CA GLU A 233 13.35 4.95 2.53
C GLU A 233 14.37 5.81 1.79
N SER A 234 15.61 5.86 2.31
CA SER A 234 16.68 6.60 1.61
C SER A 234 17.13 5.86 0.34
N PRO A 235 17.72 6.56 -0.67
CA PRO A 235 18.27 5.92 -1.86
C PRO A 235 19.24 4.78 -1.55
N HIS A 236 20.12 4.98 -0.60
CA HIS A 236 21.08 3.96 -0.17
C HIS A 236 20.42 2.73 0.48
N GLN A 237 19.36 2.94 1.26
CA GLN A 237 18.58 1.84 1.83
C GLN A 237 17.87 1.03 0.73
N TYR A 238 17.30 1.72 -0.25
CA TYR A 238 16.66 1.11 -1.40
C TYR A 238 17.65 0.24 -2.21
N VAL A 239 18.80 0.78 -2.61
CA VAL A 239 19.84 0.04 -3.33
C VAL A 239 20.31 -1.18 -2.53
N SER A 240 20.59 -0.99 -1.23
CA SER A 240 21.00 -2.09 -0.35
C SER A 240 19.96 -3.21 -0.29
N ARG A 241 18.69 -2.86 -0.20
CA ARG A 241 17.58 -3.82 -0.19
C ARG A 241 17.50 -4.58 -1.51
N GLN A 242 17.61 -3.90 -2.67
CA GLN A 242 17.61 -4.56 -3.98
C GLN A 242 18.78 -5.56 -4.10
N ARG A 243 19.97 -5.19 -3.67
CA ARG A 243 21.14 -6.08 -3.63
C ARG A 243 20.89 -7.33 -2.78
N ILE A 244 20.28 -7.17 -1.61
CA ILE A 244 19.96 -8.30 -0.72
C ILE A 244 18.89 -9.20 -1.36
N GLU A 245 17.88 -8.68 -2.02
CA GLU A 245 16.89 -9.50 -2.73
C GLU A 245 17.53 -10.33 -3.86
N LYS A 246 18.47 -9.75 -4.61
CA LYS A 246 19.25 -10.48 -5.62
C LYS A 246 20.16 -11.55 -4.98
N ALA A 247 20.83 -11.20 -3.86
CA ALA A 247 21.68 -12.14 -3.15
C ALA A 247 20.92 -13.36 -2.60
N LYS A 248 19.66 -13.23 -2.21
CA LYS A 248 18.83 -14.37 -1.78
C LYS A 248 18.72 -15.46 -2.86
N ALA A 249 18.58 -15.06 -4.13
CA ALA A 249 18.53 -16.00 -5.26
C ALA A 249 19.88 -16.70 -5.47
N ALA A 250 20.98 -15.96 -5.47
CA ALA A 250 22.34 -16.50 -5.62
C ALA A 250 22.73 -17.45 -4.46
N LEU A 251 22.31 -17.12 -3.23
CA LEU A 251 22.57 -17.99 -2.06
C LEU A 251 21.87 -19.34 -2.17
N ARG A 252 20.65 -19.40 -2.73
CA ARG A 252 19.95 -20.67 -2.99
C ARG A 252 20.64 -21.50 -4.08
N GLY A 253 21.36 -20.86 -4.99
CA GLY A 253 22.17 -21.52 -6.03
C GLY A 253 23.49 -22.12 -5.51
N GLY A 254 23.82 -21.97 -4.22
CA GLY A 254 25.01 -22.57 -3.62
C GLY A 254 26.32 -21.81 -3.84
N GLU A 255 26.27 -20.60 -4.43
CA GLU A 255 27.48 -19.81 -4.71
C GLU A 255 28.24 -19.43 -3.43
N PRO A 256 29.60 -19.35 -3.48
CA PRO A 256 30.40 -18.90 -2.34
C PRO A 256 29.98 -17.51 -1.86
N LEU A 257 29.96 -17.28 -0.53
CA LEU A 257 29.49 -16.01 0.05
C LEU A 257 30.30 -14.80 -0.43
N SER A 258 31.58 -14.98 -0.66
CA SER A 258 32.47 -13.93 -1.21
C SER A 258 32.08 -13.55 -2.63
N GLN A 259 31.70 -14.55 -3.44
CA GLN A 259 31.27 -14.34 -4.82
C GLN A 259 29.91 -13.68 -4.88
N VAL A 260 28.95 -14.13 -4.06
CA VAL A 260 27.63 -13.50 -3.92
C VAL A 260 27.76 -12.03 -3.47
N ALA A 261 28.67 -11.75 -2.53
CA ALA A 261 28.90 -10.37 -2.10
C ALA A 261 29.38 -9.49 -3.26
N LEU A 262 30.33 -9.94 -4.05
CA LEU A 262 30.87 -9.19 -5.20
C LEU A 262 29.84 -9.02 -6.32
N SER A 263 29.18 -10.11 -6.72
CA SER A 263 28.18 -10.11 -7.80
C SER A 263 26.92 -9.29 -7.46
N CYS A 264 26.68 -9.03 -6.17
CA CYS A 264 25.61 -8.15 -5.70
C CYS A 264 26.07 -6.73 -5.34
N GLY A 265 27.31 -6.33 -5.72
CA GLY A 265 27.80 -4.98 -5.59
C GLY A 265 28.23 -4.57 -4.16
N PHE A 266 28.55 -5.54 -3.28
CA PHE A 266 29.10 -5.24 -1.96
C PHE A 266 30.63 -5.22 -2.02
N GLY A 267 31.25 -4.19 -1.42
CA GLY A 267 32.71 -4.05 -1.41
C GLY A 267 33.44 -5.13 -0.59
N SER A 268 32.75 -5.89 0.28
CA SER A 268 33.35 -7.01 1.02
C SER A 268 32.27 -7.98 1.52
N GLN A 269 32.68 -9.24 1.76
CA GLN A 269 31.80 -10.25 2.36
C GLN A 269 31.33 -9.86 3.77
N SER A 270 32.16 -9.18 4.53
CA SER A 270 31.81 -8.73 5.89
C SER A 270 30.69 -7.68 5.84
N HIS A 271 30.79 -6.68 4.97
CA HIS A 271 29.76 -5.66 4.77
C HIS A 271 28.47 -6.29 4.26
N PHE A 272 28.55 -7.22 3.30
CA PHE A 272 27.41 -8.00 2.82
C PHE A 272 26.71 -8.74 3.97
N SER A 273 27.47 -9.52 4.76
CA SER A 273 26.91 -10.33 5.84
C SER A 273 26.21 -9.49 6.91
N GLN A 274 26.80 -8.35 7.26
CA GLN A 274 26.20 -7.41 8.21
C GLN A 274 24.89 -6.84 7.67
N ARG A 275 24.87 -6.36 6.41
CA ARG A 275 23.68 -5.79 5.78
C ARG A 275 22.59 -6.82 5.55
N PHE A 276 22.96 -8.03 5.15
CA PHE A 276 22.04 -9.13 4.99
C PHE A 276 21.31 -9.44 6.30
N ARG A 277 22.06 -9.58 7.41
CA ARG A 277 21.47 -9.83 8.73
C ARG A 277 20.59 -8.67 9.20
N GLN A 278 20.97 -7.42 8.96
CA GLN A 278 20.16 -6.25 9.31
C GLN A 278 18.81 -6.24 8.60
N LEU A 279 18.74 -6.68 7.33
CA LEU A 279 17.53 -6.63 6.52
C LEU A 279 16.68 -7.90 6.59
N THR A 280 17.28 -9.06 6.92
CA THR A 280 16.59 -10.36 6.92
C THR A 280 16.44 -10.99 8.30
N GLY A 281 17.15 -10.48 9.30
CA GLY A 281 17.17 -11.04 10.66
C GLY A 281 18.13 -12.23 10.85
N VAL A 282 18.62 -12.87 9.76
CA VAL A 282 19.50 -14.04 9.78
C VAL A 282 20.79 -13.78 8.99
N THR A 283 21.84 -14.54 9.25
CA THR A 283 23.08 -14.43 8.45
C THR A 283 22.90 -15.09 7.08
N PRO A 284 23.72 -14.72 6.06
CA PRO A 284 23.69 -15.39 4.75
C PRO A 284 23.91 -16.91 4.83
N SER A 285 24.78 -17.37 5.73
CA SER A 285 25.02 -18.81 5.94
C SER A 285 23.80 -19.52 6.53
N GLN A 286 23.12 -18.91 7.50
CA GLN A 286 21.86 -19.43 8.05
C GLN A 286 20.75 -19.46 6.99
N PHE A 287 20.65 -18.41 6.18
CA PHE A 287 19.64 -18.33 5.11
C PHE A 287 19.84 -19.41 4.04
N ARG A 288 21.08 -19.79 3.76
CA ARG A 288 21.42 -20.88 2.82
C ARG A 288 21.01 -22.26 3.34
N GLY A 289 21.00 -22.46 4.64
CA GLY A 289 20.64 -23.74 5.28
C GLY A 289 19.13 -23.91 5.53
N LEU A 290 18.33 -22.90 5.18
CA LEU A 290 16.86 -22.94 5.20
C LEU A 290 16.31 -23.41 3.85
#